data_7cd2839bc9e8a7e9ddfc60fbbea8b8e1
#
_entry.id   7cd2839bc9e8a7e9ddfc60fbbea8b8e1
#
_cell.length_a   1.000
_cell.length_b   1.000
_cell.length_c   1.000
_cell.angle_alpha   90.00
_cell.angle_beta   90.00
_cell.angle_gamma   90.00
#
_symmetry.space_group_name_H-M   'P 1'
#
loop_
_entity.id
_entity.type
_entity.pdbx_description
1 polymer ?
#
loop_
_entity_poly.entity_id
_entity_poly.type
_entity_poly.pdbx_seq_one_letter_code
_entity_poly.pdbx_strand_id
1 'polypeptide(L)'
;MCIRDRCPIPEGAAGVCKVRFVEGGRLHVPWGYVGGVQCDPIEKKPFFHAHPGALAYSFGMLGCDLHCGYCQNWVTSQALRDPRAVVPPTDAAPAALVADATRLGARVLVSTYNEPLITAEWAVEIFRHARAAGLLTAFVSNGNATERVLSYIRPHVDLYKVDLKSFDDRHYRQLGGRLDPILFTIRRLHEMGIWLEIVTLLIPGFNDGEDELKRLTAFVASISPFIPWHVTAFHKDYNMSDPENTTPEMLVRAAAIAREAGLHYVYAGNIPGRVGDLEDTRCHHCAAVLIERYGYLIRSYRLTPSGTCPDCGTAIPGRWSVAFDGQIAATPFLPGTRRLRTV
;
A
#
# COMPACT_ATOMS: atom_id res chain seq x y z
N MET A 1 9.81 -3.82 -20.63
CA MET A 1 8.64 -2.91 -20.48
C MET A 1 9.10 -1.66 -19.72
N CYS A 2 8.71 -0.45 -20.14
CA CYS A 2 9.04 0.78 -19.39
C CYS A 2 8.06 0.93 -18.24
N ILE A 3 8.56 0.97 -17.02
CA ILE A 3 7.77 1.06 -15.81
C ILE A 3 7.64 2.50 -15.37
N ARG A 4 8.73 3.26 -15.42
CA ARG A 4 8.83 4.66 -15.11
C ARG A 4 9.21 5.42 -16.36
N ASP A 5 8.54 6.53 -16.64
CA ASP A 5 8.85 7.61 -17.60
C ASP A 5 10.02 7.30 -18.58
N ARG A 6 9.95 6.14 -19.25
CA ARG A 6 10.93 5.67 -20.24
C ARG A 6 12.39 5.69 -19.76
N CYS A 7 12.64 5.21 -18.51
CA CYS A 7 13.99 5.12 -17.97
C CYS A 7 14.94 4.48 -19.02
N PRO A 8 15.84 5.24 -19.63
CA PRO A 8 16.81 4.68 -20.57
C PRO A 8 17.84 3.90 -19.76
N ILE A 9 18.02 2.63 -20.13
CA ILE A 9 19.06 1.77 -19.52
C ILE A 9 20.04 1.44 -20.63
N PRO A 10 21.24 2.05 -20.64
CA PRO A 10 22.27 1.72 -21.62
C PRO A 10 22.75 0.27 -21.50
N GLU A 11 23.38 -0.23 -22.57
CA GLU A 11 24.05 -1.54 -22.55
C GLU A 11 25.10 -1.60 -21.42
N GLY A 12 25.10 -2.73 -20.67
CA GLY A 12 25.99 -2.94 -19.54
C GLY A 12 25.62 -2.17 -18.28
N ALA A 13 24.53 -1.39 -18.28
CA ALA A 13 24.11 -0.58 -17.13
C ALA A 13 22.83 -1.09 -16.48
N ALA A 14 22.67 -0.78 -15.19
CA ALA A 14 21.43 -0.97 -14.45
C ALA A 14 20.59 0.32 -14.45
N GLY A 15 19.28 0.16 -14.45
CA GLY A 15 18.32 1.26 -14.27
C GLY A 15 18.41 1.90 -12.88
N VAL A 16 17.67 2.99 -12.70
CA VAL A 16 17.59 3.69 -11.40
C VAL A 16 17.15 2.79 -10.24
N CYS A 17 16.37 1.75 -10.52
CA CYS A 17 15.93 0.75 -9.53
C CYS A 17 17.03 -0.26 -9.12
N LYS A 18 18.17 -0.29 -9.82
CA LYS A 18 19.34 -1.17 -9.62
C LYS A 18 19.10 -2.66 -9.89
N VAL A 19 17.88 -3.08 -10.19
CA VAL A 19 17.52 -4.51 -10.40
C VAL A 19 17.14 -4.85 -11.84
N ARG A 20 16.92 -3.84 -12.68
CA ARG A 20 16.71 -4.02 -14.13
C ARG A 20 17.93 -3.53 -14.86
N PHE A 21 18.46 -4.31 -15.79
CA PHE A 21 19.67 -3.99 -16.54
C PHE A 21 19.55 -4.45 -18.01
N VAL A 22 20.40 -3.91 -18.86
CA VAL A 22 20.50 -4.31 -20.27
C VAL A 22 21.84 -4.99 -20.49
N GLU A 23 21.80 -6.16 -21.09
CA GLU A 23 22.98 -6.94 -21.48
C GLU A 23 22.67 -7.71 -22.78
N GLY A 24 23.59 -7.64 -23.73
CA GLY A 24 23.42 -8.25 -25.06
C GLY A 24 22.20 -7.70 -25.82
N GLY A 25 21.88 -6.42 -25.67
CA GLY A 25 20.72 -5.76 -26.29
C GLY A 25 19.36 -6.18 -25.69
N ARG A 26 19.35 -6.89 -24.57
CA ARG A 26 18.14 -7.40 -23.94
C ARG A 26 17.96 -6.81 -22.53
N LEU A 27 16.71 -6.46 -22.20
CA LEU A 27 16.34 -6.05 -20.84
C LEU A 27 16.15 -7.28 -19.95
N HIS A 28 16.97 -7.34 -18.91
CA HIS A 28 16.85 -8.33 -17.83
C HIS A 28 16.01 -7.77 -16.67
N VAL A 29 15.15 -8.62 -16.10
CA VAL A 29 14.24 -8.28 -15.01
C VAL A 29 14.42 -9.25 -13.85
N PRO A 30 14.15 -8.82 -12.60
CA PRO A 30 14.20 -9.70 -11.43
C PRO A 30 13.23 -10.88 -11.59
N TRP A 31 13.69 -12.07 -11.23
CA TRP A 31 12.90 -13.30 -11.38
C TRP A 31 13.30 -14.38 -10.39
N GLY A 32 12.33 -15.15 -9.89
CA GLY A 32 12.58 -16.42 -9.18
C GLY A 32 13.02 -16.31 -7.73
N TYR A 33 12.91 -15.13 -7.10
CA TYR A 33 13.31 -14.96 -5.71
C TYR A 33 12.37 -14.01 -4.94
N VAL A 34 12.47 -14.05 -3.62
CA VAL A 34 11.89 -13.07 -2.71
C VAL A 34 12.96 -12.52 -1.76
N GLY A 35 12.83 -11.24 -1.37
CA GLY A 35 13.61 -10.61 -0.31
C GLY A 35 12.93 -10.69 1.05
N GLY A 36 11.67 -11.11 1.08
CA GLY A 36 10.89 -11.32 2.30
C GLY A 36 9.45 -11.69 2.03
N VAL A 37 8.88 -12.47 2.95
CA VAL A 37 7.47 -12.85 2.96
C VAL A 37 6.88 -12.68 4.35
N GLN A 38 5.61 -12.31 4.45
CA GLN A 38 4.86 -12.22 5.70
C GLN A 38 3.38 -12.54 5.45
N CYS A 39 2.71 -13.07 6.46
CA CYS A 39 1.26 -13.26 6.46
C CYS A 39 0.68 -12.48 7.63
N ASP A 40 -0.02 -11.39 7.34
CA ASP A 40 -0.52 -10.40 8.30
C ASP A 40 -1.98 -10.03 7.99
N PRO A 41 -2.72 -9.41 8.92
CA PRO A 41 -4.00 -8.80 8.60
C PRO A 41 -3.89 -7.82 7.42
N ILE A 42 -4.91 -7.79 6.57
CA ILE A 42 -4.91 -6.95 5.36
C ILE A 42 -4.85 -5.45 5.70
N GLU A 43 -5.34 -5.06 6.87
CA GLU A 43 -5.26 -3.70 7.40
C GLU A 43 -3.81 -3.20 7.50
N LYS A 44 -2.85 -4.09 7.71
CA LYS A 44 -1.41 -3.73 7.71
C LYS A 44 -0.87 -3.40 6.31
N LYS A 45 -1.63 -3.71 5.25
CA LYS A 45 -1.32 -3.34 3.86
C LYS A 45 -2.08 -2.10 3.42
N PRO A 46 -2.56 -1.29 4.31
CA PRO A 46 -3.73 -0.41 4.43
C PRO A 46 -4.79 -0.63 3.33
N PHE A 47 -5.46 -1.77 3.40
CA PHE A 47 -6.73 -2.00 2.71
C PHE A 47 -7.83 -2.17 3.77
N PHE A 48 -8.64 -1.13 3.95
CA PHE A 48 -9.72 -1.12 4.93
C PHE A 48 -11.08 -1.45 4.34
N HIS A 49 -11.21 -1.28 3.02
CA HIS A 49 -12.43 -1.59 2.26
C HIS A 49 -12.28 -2.82 1.37
N ALA A 50 -11.34 -3.71 1.68
CA ALA A 50 -11.16 -4.96 0.98
C ALA A 50 -10.95 -6.11 1.97
N HIS A 51 -11.92 -7.01 2.10
CA HIS A 51 -11.88 -8.20 2.97
C HIS A 51 -11.37 -7.90 4.40
N PRO A 52 -11.99 -6.97 5.16
CA PRO A 52 -11.51 -6.57 6.48
C PRO A 52 -11.26 -7.76 7.40
N GLY A 53 -10.13 -7.75 8.12
CA GLY A 53 -9.73 -8.82 9.03
C GLY A 53 -9.16 -10.08 8.37
N ALA A 54 -9.21 -10.18 7.05
CA ALA A 54 -8.62 -11.31 6.33
C ALA A 54 -7.08 -11.28 6.39
N LEU A 55 -6.46 -12.46 6.25
CA LEU A 55 -5.02 -12.56 6.12
C LEU A 55 -4.56 -12.24 4.71
N ALA A 56 -3.50 -11.44 4.61
CA ALA A 56 -2.80 -11.09 3.38
C ALA A 56 -1.39 -11.70 3.41
N TYR A 57 -1.12 -12.60 2.48
CA TYR A 57 0.23 -13.11 2.26
C TYR A 57 0.99 -12.16 1.36
N SER A 58 2.04 -11.58 1.88
CA SER A 58 2.80 -10.52 1.22
C SER A 58 4.20 -11.01 0.88
N PHE A 59 4.64 -10.70 -0.32
CA PHE A 59 6.01 -10.93 -0.75
C PHE A 59 6.62 -9.64 -1.31
N GLY A 60 7.93 -9.51 -1.18
CA GLY A 60 8.71 -8.45 -1.78
C GLY A 60 9.99 -8.99 -2.40
N MET A 61 10.49 -8.27 -3.39
CA MET A 61 11.79 -8.49 -3.98
C MET A 61 12.76 -7.38 -3.55
N LEU A 62 13.85 -7.19 -4.26
CA LEU A 62 14.83 -6.15 -3.97
C LEU A 62 14.65 -4.95 -4.91
N GLY A 63 15.07 -3.77 -4.43
CA GLY A 63 15.15 -2.54 -5.21
C GLY A 63 13.89 -1.70 -5.21
N CYS A 64 14.05 -0.42 -5.54
CA CYS A 64 12.99 0.56 -5.71
C CYS A 64 13.46 1.63 -6.69
N ASP A 65 12.55 2.26 -7.40
CA ASP A 65 12.86 3.38 -8.29
C ASP A 65 12.92 4.72 -7.54
N LEU A 66 12.42 4.77 -6.29
CA LEU A 66 12.58 5.89 -5.37
C LEU A 66 13.68 5.59 -4.33
N HIS A 67 14.18 6.65 -3.66
CA HIS A 67 15.19 6.56 -2.61
C HIS A 67 14.82 7.40 -1.38
N CYS A 68 13.62 7.18 -0.87
CA CYS A 68 13.10 7.90 0.28
C CYS A 68 14.00 7.72 1.52
N GLY A 69 14.46 8.82 2.11
CA GLY A 69 15.30 8.80 3.31
C GLY A 69 14.60 8.25 4.55
N TYR A 70 13.28 8.18 4.53
CA TYR A 70 12.40 7.67 5.61
C TYR A 70 11.83 6.28 5.33
N CYS A 71 12.45 5.51 4.44
CA CYS A 71 11.87 4.24 4.01
C CYS A 71 11.89 3.21 5.12
N GLN A 72 10.71 2.79 5.61
CA GLN A 72 10.58 1.75 6.62
C GLN A 72 10.93 0.34 6.10
N ASN A 73 10.95 0.16 4.77
CA ASN A 73 11.35 -1.07 4.10
C ASN A 73 12.73 -0.92 3.42
N TRP A 74 13.60 -0.06 3.96
CA TRP A 74 14.87 0.28 3.32
C TRP A 74 15.78 -0.93 3.10
N VAL A 75 15.72 -1.93 3.97
CA VAL A 75 16.55 -3.14 3.88
C VAL A 75 16.32 -3.88 2.55
N THR A 76 15.09 -3.92 2.05
CA THR A 76 14.74 -4.52 0.74
C THR A 76 14.77 -3.48 -0.38
N SER A 77 14.16 -2.32 -0.17
CA SER A 77 13.96 -1.31 -1.22
C SER A 77 15.25 -0.59 -1.61
N GLN A 78 16.20 -0.43 -0.68
CA GLN A 78 17.50 0.20 -0.94
C GLN A 78 18.64 -0.81 -1.05
N ALA A 79 18.35 -2.10 -1.02
CA ALA A 79 19.32 -3.12 -1.42
C ALA A 79 19.96 -2.74 -2.77
N LEU A 80 21.25 -3.02 -2.94
CA LEU A 80 22.07 -2.64 -4.09
C LEU A 80 22.37 -1.11 -4.23
N ARG A 81 21.85 -0.27 -3.33
CA ARG A 81 22.22 1.14 -3.21
C ARG A 81 22.97 1.44 -1.92
N ASP A 82 22.47 0.91 -0.80
CA ASP A 82 23.02 1.13 0.52
C ASP A 82 23.72 -0.16 1.00
N PRO A 83 25.02 -0.15 1.26
CA PRO A 83 25.75 -1.34 1.72
C PRO A 83 25.26 -1.86 3.09
N ARG A 84 24.51 -1.06 3.86
CA ARG A 84 23.88 -1.48 5.10
C ARG A 84 22.60 -2.30 4.84
N ALA A 85 22.00 -2.19 3.64
CA ALA A 85 20.80 -2.91 3.25
C ALA A 85 21.15 -4.32 2.77
N VAL A 86 21.41 -5.21 3.71
CA VAL A 86 21.79 -6.60 3.42
C VAL A 86 20.61 -7.51 3.65
N VAL A 87 20.03 -8.04 2.57
CA VAL A 87 19.00 -9.08 2.59
C VAL A 87 19.40 -10.15 1.59
N PRO A 88 19.70 -11.36 2.04
CA PRO A 88 19.93 -12.46 1.12
C PRO A 88 18.60 -12.79 0.42
N PRO A 89 18.56 -12.81 -0.93
CA PRO A 89 17.40 -13.28 -1.64
C PRO A 89 17.22 -14.79 -1.40
N THR A 90 15.95 -15.21 -1.30
CA THR A 90 15.59 -16.61 -1.18
C THR A 90 14.89 -17.05 -2.45
N ASP A 91 15.36 -18.12 -3.07
CA ASP A 91 14.72 -18.71 -4.24
C ASP A 91 13.26 -19.07 -3.93
N ALA A 92 12.37 -18.71 -4.82
CA ALA A 92 10.95 -18.94 -4.65
C ALA A 92 10.28 -19.29 -5.99
N ALA A 93 9.49 -20.35 -5.98
CA ALA A 93 8.63 -20.69 -7.10
C ALA A 93 7.23 -20.08 -6.88
N PRO A 94 6.54 -19.60 -7.93
CA PRO A 94 5.18 -19.05 -7.81
C PRO A 94 4.20 -19.99 -7.11
N ALA A 95 4.19 -21.26 -7.50
CA ALA A 95 3.33 -22.27 -6.90
C ALA A 95 3.61 -22.49 -5.41
N ALA A 96 4.88 -22.42 -4.98
CA ALA A 96 5.23 -22.58 -3.56
C ALA A 96 4.72 -21.40 -2.71
N LEU A 97 4.85 -20.16 -3.20
CA LEU A 97 4.33 -18.97 -2.51
C LEU A 97 2.80 -19.04 -2.38
N VAL A 98 2.11 -19.49 -3.42
CA VAL A 98 0.64 -19.63 -3.40
C VAL A 98 0.21 -20.79 -2.48
N ALA A 99 0.91 -21.91 -2.48
CA ALA A 99 0.65 -23.00 -1.56
C ALA A 99 0.82 -22.56 -0.09
N ASP A 100 1.87 -21.82 0.19
CA ASP A 100 2.09 -21.23 1.53
C ASP A 100 0.97 -20.25 1.93
N ALA A 101 0.57 -19.35 1.03
CA ALA A 101 -0.52 -18.42 1.25
C ALA A 101 -1.83 -19.15 1.57
N THR A 102 -2.14 -20.20 0.80
CA THR A 102 -3.34 -21.03 1.00
C THR A 102 -3.27 -21.79 2.33
N ARG A 103 -2.13 -22.41 2.64
CA ARG A 103 -1.90 -23.13 3.90
C ARG A 103 -2.07 -22.24 5.13
N LEU A 104 -1.68 -20.96 5.02
CA LEU A 104 -1.83 -19.97 6.09
C LEU A 104 -3.23 -19.34 6.14
N GLY A 105 -4.13 -19.71 5.23
CA GLY A 105 -5.49 -19.17 5.18
C GLY A 105 -5.59 -17.74 4.64
N ALA A 106 -4.58 -17.28 3.90
CA ALA A 106 -4.62 -15.97 3.29
C ALA A 106 -5.73 -15.88 2.23
N ARG A 107 -6.37 -14.72 2.13
CA ARG A 107 -7.36 -14.40 1.11
C ARG A 107 -6.80 -13.52 0.00
N VAL A 108 -5.74 -12.80 0.29
CA VAL A 108 -5.11 -11.86 -0.62
C VAL A 108 -3.62 -12.15 -0.71
N LEU A 109 -3.08 -12.16 -1.92
CA LEU A 109 -1.65 -12.24 -2.18
C LEU A 109 -1.16 -10.87 -2.66
N VAL A 110 -0.17 -10.31 -1.95
CA VAL A 110 0.24 -8.91 -2.09
C VAL A 110 1.70 -8.79 -2.48
N SER A 111 1.99 -8.07 -3.57
CA SER A 111 3.35 -7.64 -3.91
C SER A 111 3.63 -6.27 -3.28
N THR A 112 4.67 -6.19 -2.42
CA THR A 112 4.98 -5.03 -1.57
C THR A 112 6.44 -5.05 -1.09
N TYR A 113 6.80 -4.23 -0.08
CA TYR A 113 8.11 -4.06 0.59
C TYR A 113 9.19 -3.38 -0.24
N ASN A 114 9.26 -3.62 -1.52
CA ASN A 114 10.01 -2.86 -2.51
C ASN A 114 9.01 -2.11 -3.41
N GLU A 115 9.45 -1.57 -4.56
CA GLU A 115 8.48 -1.11 -5.56
C GLU A 115 8.06 -2.28 -6.46
N PRO A 116 6.82 -2.78 -6.36
CA PRO A 116 6.40 -3.96 -7.11
C PRO A 116 6.31 -3.75 -8.62
N LEU A 117 6.16 -2.52 -9.10
CA LEU A 117 6.13 -2.25 -10.54
C LEU A 117 7.45 -2.58 -11.24
N ILE A 118 8.59 -2.42 -10.56
CA ILE A 118 9.89 -2.78 -11.15
C ILE A 118 10.09 -4.28 -11.25
N THR A 119 9.25 -5.08 -10.59
CA THR A 119 9.25 -6.55 -10.56
C THR A 119 7.92 -7.12 -11.07
N ALA A 120 7.18 -6.32 -11.87
CA ALA A 120 5.81 -6.63 -12.27
C ALA A 120 5.68 -7.93 -13.05
N GLU A 121 6.70 -8.30 -13.86
CA GLU A 121 6.66 -9.53 -14.64
C GLU A 121 6.64 -10.77 -13.73
N TRP A 122 7.45 -10.76 -12.67
CA TRP A 122 7.45 -11.82 -11.67
C TRP A 122 6.18 -11.82 -10.81
N ALA A 123 5.72 -10.64 -10.38
CA ALA A 123 4.48 -10.53 -9.63
C ALA A 123 3.27 -11.05 -10.42
N VAL A 124 3.18 -10.74 -11.71
CA VAL A 124 2.10 -11.25 -12.58
C VAL A 124 2.13 -12.77 -12.69
N GLU A 125 3.32 -13.38 -12.77
CA GLU A 125 3.42 -14.85 -12.81
C GLU A 125 2.89 -15.47 -11.50
N ILE A 126 3.26 -14.92 -10.35
CA ILE A 126 2.70 -15.35 -9.06
C ILE A 126 1.18 -15.12 -9.02
N PHE A 127 0.70 -13.99 -9.50
CA PHE A 127 -0.72 -13.63 -9.48
C PHE A 127 -1.59 -14.54 -10.36
N ARG A 128 -1.05 -15.07 -11.47
CA ARG A 128 -1.73 -16.10 -12.26
C ARG A 128 -2.01 -17.35 -11.44
N HIS A 129 -1.01 -17.84 -10.70
CA HIS A 129 -1.16 -18.97 -9.79
C HIS A 129 -2.12 -18.66 -8.63
N ALA A 130 -2.03 -17.46 -8.04
CA ALA A 130 -2.89 -17.03 -6.94
C ALA A 130 -4.37 -16.98 -7.35
N ARG A 131 -4.67 -16.40 -8.52
CA ARG A 131 -6.03 -16.33 -9.05
C ARG A 131 -6.60 -17.71 -9.39
N ALA A 132 -5.78 -18.61 -9.92
CA ALA A 132 -6.17 -20.00 -10.15
C ALA A 132 -6.50 -20.74 -8.83
N ALA A 133 -5.89 -20.33 -7.72
CA ALA A 133 -6.18 -20.82 -6.37
C ALA A 133 -7.33 -20.06 -5.65
N GLY A 134 -7.99 -19.12 -6.34
CA GLY A 134 -9.10 -18.33 -5.78
C GLY A 134 -8.70 -17.20 -4.84
N LEU A 135 -7.42 -16.81 -4.82
CA LEU A 135 -6.93 -15.68 -4.04
C LEU A 135 -7.10 -14.37 -4.81
N LEU A 136 -7.43 -13.30 -4.11
CA LEU A 136 -7.30 -11.94 -4.64
C LEU A 136 -5.84 -11.54 -4.73
N THR A 137 -5.55 -10.57 -5.60
CA THR A 137 -4.19 -10.10 -5.85
C THR A 137 -4.10 -8.60 -5.67
N ALA A 138 -3.00 -8.14 -5.07
CA ALA A 138 -2.85 -6.73 -4.73
C ALA A 138 -1.43 -6.21 -4.98
N PHE A 139 -1.35 -4.93 -5.34
CA PHE A 139 -0.12 -4.13 -5.30
C PHE A 139 -0.18 -3.08 -4.19
N VAL A 140 0.95 -2.94 -3.49
CA VAL A 140 1.25 -1.83 -2.58
C VAL A 140 2.45 -1.10 -3.15
N SER A 141 2.22 0.04 -3.79
CA SER A 141 3.16 0.67 -4.73
C SER A 141 3.26 2.18 -4.50
N ASN A 142 4.37 2.77 -4.93
CA ASN A 142 4.52 4.23 -5.00
C ASN A 142 3.73 4.87 -6.15
N GLY A 143 3.12 4.06 -7.02
CA GLY A 143 2.27 4.54 -8.10
C GLY A 143 3.02 5.10 -9.32
N ASN A 144 4.33 4.97 -9.42
CA ASN A 144 5.10 5.51 -10.56
C ASN A 144 4.99 4.59 -11.79
N ALA A 145 3.83 4.62 -12.45
CA ALA A 145 3.50 3.73 -13.56
C ALA A 145 3.36 4.47 -14.90
N THR A 146 3.54 3.72 -15.98
CA THR A 146 3.15 4.13 -17.34
C THR A 146 1.87 3.41 -17.74
N GLU A 147 1.13 3.95 -18.73
CA GLU A 147 -0.05 3.30 -19.31
C GLU A 147 0.23 1.85 -19.71
N ARG A 148 1.42 1.61 -20.27
CA ARG A 148 1.80 0.27 -20.74
C ARG A 148 1.91 -0.75 -19.59
N VAL A 149 2.48 -0.36 -18.44
CA VAL A 149 2.55 -1.27 -17.31
C VAL A 149 1.20 -1.45 -16.64
N LEU A 150 0.38 -0.39 -16.54
CA LEU A 150 -0.98 -0.50 -15.99
C LEU A 150 -1.84 -1.45 -16.84
N SER A 151 -1.80 -1.32 -18.17
CA SER A 151 -2.49 -2.25 -19.08
C SER A 151 -2.00 -3.69 -18.96
N TYR A 152 -0.70 -3.89 -18.73
CA TYR A 152 -0.11 -5.22 -18.54
C TYR A 152 -0.58 -5.89 -17.25
N ILE A 153 -0.62 -5.16 -16.14
CA ILE A 153 -1.01 -5.72 -14.83
C ILE A 153 -2.53 -5.82 -14.66
N ARG A 154 -3.32 -5.00 -15.39
CA ARG A 154 -4.77 -4.89 -15.23
C ARG A 154 -5.51 -6.23 -15.16
N PRO A 155 -5.23 -7.24 -16.00
CA PRO A 155 -5.93 -8.53 -15.94
C PRO A 155 -5.62 -9.37 -14.70
N HIS A 156 -4.59 -9.00 -13.95
CA HIS A 156 -4.01 -9.80 -12.89
C HIS A 156 -4.08 -9.17 -11.50
N VAL A 157 -4.62 -7.94 -11.38
CA VAL A 157 -4.64 -7.17 -10.12
C VAL A 157 -6.06 -6.76 -9.77
N ASP A 158 -6.51 -7.13 -8.58
CA ASP A 158 -7.84 -6.83 -8.05
C ASP A 158 -7.84 -5.56 -7.18
N LEU A 159 -6.77 -5.38 -6.37
CA LEU A 159 -6.63 -4.31 -5.39
C LEU A 159 -5.32 -3.55 -5.63
N TYR A 160 -5.35 -2.25 -5.45
CA TYR A 160 -4.15 -1.43 -5.57
C TYR A 160 -4.11 -0.36 -4.47
N LYS A 161 -3.00 -0.27 -3.76
CA LYS A 161 -2.73 0.80 -2.81
C LYS A 161 -1.61 1.68 -3.35
N VAL A 162 -1.87 2.98 -3.43
CA VAL A 162 -0.87 3.97 -3.86
C VAL A 162 -0.37 4.77 -2.66
N ASP A 163 0.96 4.79 -2.48
CA ASP A 163 1.61 5.73 -1.58
C ASP A 163 1.74 7.09 -2.26
N LEU A 164 0.78 7.99 -2.06
CA LEU A 164 0.88 9.39 -2.48
C LEU A 164 1.69 10.15 -1.42
N LYS A 165 2.99 10.27 -1.67
CA LYS A 165 3.98 10.68 -0.66
C LYS A 165 4.02 12.19 -0.41
N SER A 166 3.55 12.99 -1.36
CA SER A 166 3.50 14.45 -1.30
C SER A 166 2.63 14.98 -2.45
N PHE A 167 2.23 16.24 -2.40
CA PHE A 167 1.57 16.94 -3.51
C PHE A 167 2.42 18.10 -4.05
N ASP A 168 3.74 18.02 -3.85
CA ASP A 168 4.73 18.93 -4.40
C ASP A 168 5.79 18.15 -5.22
N ASP A 169 5.98 18.53 -6.49
CA ASP A 169 6.96 17.88 -7.39
C ASP A 169 8.40 18.06 -6.89
N ARG A 170 8.71 19.11 -6.13
CA ARG A 170 10.02 19.30 -5.50
C ARG A 170 10.31 18.19 -4.49
N HIS A 171 9.33 17.83 -3.67
CA HIS A 171 9.45 16.72 -2.74
C HIS A 171 9.64 15.40 -3.48
N TYR A 172 8.87 15.16 -4.55
CA TYR A 172 9.07 13.95 -5.37
C TYR A 172 10.45 13.89 -6.00
N ARG A 173 11.02 15.03 -6.45
CA ARG A 173 12.40 15.06 -6.97
C ARG A 173 13.43 14.69 -5.90
N GLN A 174 13.24 15.13 -4.66
CA GLN A 174 14.09 14.72 -3.53
C GLN A 174 14.00 13.21 -3.29
N LEU A 175 12.83 12.60 -3.51
CA LEU A 175 12.63 11.15 -3.41
C LEU A 175 13.13 10.40 -4.66
N GLY A 176 13.60 11.10 -5.69
CA GLY A 176 14.05 10.54 -6.96
C GLY A 176 12.92 10.23 -7.93
N GLY A 177 11.74 10.80 -7.74
CA GLY A 177 10.54 10.65 -8.57
C GLY A 177 10.03 11.93 -9.19
N ARG A 178 8.77 11.88 -9.66
CA ARG A 178 7.97 13.02 -10.15
C ARG A 178 6.52 12.82 -9.72
N LEU A 179 5.82 13.92 -9.47
CA LEU A 179 4.43 13.88 -9.02
C LEU A 179 3.46 13.46 -10.14
N ASP A 180 3.57 14.04 -11.33
CA ASP A 180 2.61 13.84 -12.43
C ASP A 180 2.35 12.36 -12.80
N PRO A 181 3.37 11.47 -12.91
CA PRO A 181 3.14 10.06 -13.16
C PRO A 181 2.30 9.38 -12.07
N ILE A 182 2.44 9.81 -10.82
CA ILE A 182 1.67 9.23 -9.71
C ILE A 182 0.20 9.66 -9.81
N LEU A 183 -0.05 10.95 -10.06
CA LEU A 183 -1.40 11.47 -10.24
C LEU A 183 -2.10 10.82 -11.46
N PHE A 184 -1.37 10.64 -12.55
CA PHE A 184 -1.84 9.88 -13.71
C PHE A 184 -2.24 8.45 -13.32
N THR A 185 -1.37 7.75 -12.59
CA THR A 185 -1.62 6.37 -12.14
C THR A 185 -2.88 6.26 -11.30
N ILE A 186 -3.06 7.16 -10.33
CA ILE A 186 -4.24 7.16 -9.46
C ILE A 186 -5.53 7.28 -10.29
N ARG A 187 -5.59 8.22 -11.24
CA ARG A 187 -6.76 8.35 -12.15
C ARG A 187 -6.98 7.09 -12.97
N ARG A 188 -5.92 6.55 -13.59
CA ARG A 188 -6.03 5.38 -14.46
C ARG A 188 -6.47 4.13 -13.71
N LEU A 189 -5.97 3.89 -12.50
CA LEU A 189 -6.41 2.75 -11.67
C LEU A 189 -7.90 2.83 -11.37
N HIS A 190 -8.41 4.01 -11.02
CA HIS A 190 -9.83 4.23 -10.79
C HIS A 190 -10.67 3.99 -12.07
N GLU A 191 -10.26 4.58 -13.20
CA GLU A 191 -10.92 4.37 -14.50
C GLU A 191 -10.91 2.91 -14.96
N MET A 192 -9.86 2.16 -14.64
CA MET A 192 -9.77 0.73 -14.93
C MET A 192 -10.65 -0.14 -14.02
N GLY A 193 -11.30 0.43 -13.00
CA GLY A 193 -12.15 -0.30 -12.05
C GLY A 193 -11.38 -1.22 -11.10
N ILE A 194 -10.07 -1.00 -10.91
CA ILE A 194 -9.28 -1.65 -9.85
C ILE A 194 -9.67 -1.00 -8.52
N TRP A 195 -9.89 -1.81 -7.46
CA TRP A 195 -10.13 -1.24 -6.15
C TRP A 195 -8.90 -0.48 -5.67
N LEU A 196 -9.09 0.81 -5.35
CA LEU A 196 -8.00 1.73 -5.04
C LEU A 196 -8.15 2.30 -3.62
N GLU A 197 -7.09 2.20 -2.83
CA GLU A 197 -6.92 2.96 -1.58
C GLU A 197 -5.62 3.78 -1.64
N ILE A 198 -5.60 4.95 -1.03
CA ILE A 198 -4.46 5.86 -1.07
C ILE A 198 -3.91 6.07 0.33
N VAL A 199 -2.58 6.04 0.48
CA VAL A 199 -1.89 6.28 1.74
C VAL A 199 -0.95 7.45 1.60
N THR A 200 -0.92 8.32 2.62
CA THR A 200 0.07 9.37 2.78
C THR A 200 0.73 9.24 4.15
N LEU A 201 2.02 8.93 4.17
CA LEU A 201 2.83 9.03 5.38
C LEU A 201 3.06 10.51 5.66
N LEU A 202 2.48 11.02 6.74
CA LEU A 202 2.58 12.42 7.11
C LEU A 202 3.89 12.67 7.85
N ILE A 203 4.74 13.52 7.30
CA ILE A 203 6.09 13.80 7.82
C ILE A 203 6.18 15.26 8.19
N PRO A 204 6.40 15.62 9.47
CA PRO A 204 6.51 17.00 9.93
C PRO A 204 7.58 17.78 9.15
N GLY A 205 7.21 18.97 8.66
CA GLY A 205 8.09 19.85 7.90
C GLY A 205 8.38 19.39 6.46
N PHE A 206 7.82 18.27 6.01
CA PHE A 206 7.99 17.80 4.63
C PHE A 206 6.68 17.90 3.82
N ASN A 207 5.61 17.23 4.24
CA ASN A 207 4.35 17.16 3.50
C ASN A 207 3.12 17.45 4.38
N ASP A 208 3.31 18.04 5.56
CA ASP A 208 2.27 18.33 6.55
C ASP A 208 1.69 19.75 6.44
N GLY A 209 2.11 20.52 5.44
CA GLY A 209 1.60 21.85 5.16
C GLY A 209 0.12 21.85 4.79
N GLU A 210 -0.67 22.77 5.38
CA GLU A 210 -2.12 22.79 5.19
C GLU A 210 -2.53 22.96 3.73
N ASP A 211 -1.88 23.87 2.99
CA ASP A 211 -2.16 24.08 1.57
C ASP A 211 -1.83 22.86 0.70
N GLU A 212 -0.78 22.12 1.06
CA GLU A 212 -0.44 20.89 0.36
C GLU A 212 -1.49 19.81 0.62
N LEU A 213 -1.88 19.63 1.87
CA LEU A 213 -2.94 18.69 2.26
C LEU A 213 -4.27 19.02 1.60
N LYS A 214 -4.68 20.29 1.54
CA LYS A 214 -5.88 20.75 0.82
C LYS A 214 -5.84 20.36 -0.67
N ARG A 215 -4.73 20.62 -1.35
CA ARG A 215 -4.55 20.25 -2.77
C ARG A 215 -4.56 18.75 -2.98
N LEU A 216 -3.88 17.99 -2.11
CA LEU A 216 -3.83 16.53 -2.16
C LEU A 216 -5.23 15.93 -2.01
N THR A 217 -5.93 16.32 -0.95
CA THR A 217 -7.25 15.75 -0.63
C THR A 217 -8.32 16.17 -1.64
N ALA A 218 -8.28 17.41 -2.13
CA ALA A 218 -9.13 17.89 -3.21
C ALA A 218 -8.89 17.10 -4.51
N PHE A 219 -7.63 16.76 -4.83
CA PHE A 219 -7.32 15.91 -5.98
C PHE A 219 -7.94 14.52 -5.82
N VAL A 220 -7.81 13.87 -4.67
CA VAL A 220 -8.39 12.53 -4.44
C VAL A 220 -9.92 12.60 -4.53
N ALA A 221 -10.55 13.59 -3.87
CA ALA A 221 -11.99 13.81 -3.91
C ALA A 221 -12.50 14.08 -5.33
N SER A 222 -11.74 14.79 -6.16
CA SER A 222 -12.09 15.06 -7.57
C SER A 222 -12.17 13.81 -8.45
N ILE A 223 -11.51 12.74 -8.07
CA ILE A 223 -11.59 11.44 -8.77
C ILE A 223 -12.79 10.67 -8.24
N SER A 224 -12.89 10.50 -6.93
CA SER A 224 -14.06 9.94 -6.25
C SER A 224 -14.01 10.26 -4.75
N PRO A 225 -15.10 10.78 -4.17
CA PRO A 225 -15.19 11.01 -2.72
C PRO A 225 -15.19 9.71 -1.90
N PHE A 226 -15.31 8.57 -2.57
CA PHE A 226 -15.36 7.23 -1.96
C PHE A 226 -14.02 6.49 -1.96
N ILE A 227 -12.96 7.07 -2.52
CA ILE A 227 -11.61 6.48 -2.40
C ILE A 227 -11.14 6.62 -0.95
N PRO A 228 -10.86 5.50 -0.25
CA PRO A 228 -10.33 5.59 1.10
C PRO A 228 -8.95 6.24 1.10
N TRP A 229 -8.78 7.25 1.93
CA TRP A 229 -7.50 7.91 2.15
C TRP A 229 -7.00 7.66 3.57
N HIS A 230 -5.80 7.11 3.67
CA HIS A 230 -5.14 6.80 4.93
C HIS A 230 -4.01 7.80 5.16
N VAL A 231 -4.10 8.61 6.21
CA VAL A 231 -3.00 9.42 6.70
C VAL A 231 -2.31 8.68 7.85
N THR A 232 -1.02 8.39 7.71
CA THR A 232 -0.29 7.55 8.67
C THR A 232 0.85 8.30 9.32
N ALA A 233 1.10 8.00 10.60
CA ALA A 233 2.17 8.64 11.35
C ALA A 233 3.54 8.17 10.88
N PHE A 234 4.42 9.12 10.63
CA PHE A 234 5.86 8.92 10.46
C PHE A 234 6.52 8.68 11.83
N HIS A 235 7.49 7.79 11.85
CA HIS A 235 8.50 7.68 12.90
C HIS A 235 9.88 7.69 12.27
N LYS A 236 10.88 8.16 13.01
CA LYS A 236 12.29 8.21 12.57
C LYS A 236 12.74 6.82 12.15
N ASP A 237 13.26 6.72 10.93
CA ASP A 237 13.75 5.47 10.37
C ASP A 237 14.79 5.77 9.26
N TYR A 238 15.62 4.79 8.96
CA TYR A 238 16.64 4.79 7.93
C TYR A 238 17.58 6.00 8.01
N ASN A 239 17.55 6.91 7.03
CA ASN A 239 18.39 8.09 6.96
C ASN A 239 17.69 9.36 7.48
N MET A 240 16.43 9.26 7.91
CA MET A 240 15.66 10.39 8.42
C MET A 240 15.55 10.31 9.94
N SER A 241 16.51 10.88 10.63
CA SER A 241 16.55 11.00 12.10
C SER A 241 15.98 12.33 12.61
N ASP A 242 15.73 13.27 11.72
CA ASP A 242 15.13 14.57 11.87
C ASP A 242 14.07 14.70 10.75
N PRO A 243 12.84 15.01 10.97
CA PRO A 243 12.17 15.70 12.08
C PRO A 243 11.67 14.79 13.21
N GLU A 244 10.92 15.37 14.17
CA GLU A 244 10.22 14.60 15.21
C GLU A 244 9.12 13.71 14.61
N ASN A 245 8.69 12.70 15.39
CA ASN A 245 7.62 11.80 14.96
C ASN A 245 6.30 12.55 14.80
N THR A 246 5.46 12.09 13.89
CA THR A 246 4.12 12.64 13.69
C THR A 246 3.25 12.41 14.93
N THR A 247 2.57 13.48 15.36
CA THR A 247 1.67 13.41 16.52
C THR A 247 0.24 13.05 16.13
N PRO A 248 -0.58 12.58 17.09
CA PRO A 248 -2.01 12.33 16.84
C PRO A 248 -2.75 13.56 16.32
N GLU A 249 -2.45 14.74 16.87
CA GLU A 249 -3.11 16.00 16.53
C GLU A 249 -2.85 16.38 15.06
N MET A 250 -1.65 16.11 14.54
CA MET A 250 -1.32 16.32 13.13
C MET A 250 -2.17 15.43 12.21
N LEU A 251 -2.37 14.15 12.58
CA LEU A 251 -3.23 13.24 11.82
C LEU A 251 -4.71 13.65 11.88
N VAL A 252 -5.20 14.04 13.05
CA VAL A 252 -6.58 14.52 13.23
C VAL A 252 -6.82 15.79 12.39
N ARG A 253 -5.86 16.74 12.38
CA ARG A 253 -5.93 17.93 11.51
C ARG A 253 -5.96 17.55 10.03
N ALA A 254 -5.08 16.66 9.59
CA ALA A 254 -5.06 16.22 8.21
C ALA A 254 -6.37 15.51 7.80
N ALA A 255 -6.94 14.70 8.70
CA ALA A 255 -8.23 14.06 8.49
C ALA A 255 -9.38 15.05 8.40
N ALA A 256 -9.39 16.13 9.19
CA ALA A 256 -10.38 17.20 9.10
C ALA A 256 -10.31 17.87 7.72
N ILE A 257 -9.13 18.24 7.24
CA ILE A 257 -8.92 18.82 5.90
C ILE A 257 -9.46 17.89 4.81
N ALA A 258 -9.24 16.58 4.93
CA ALA A 258 -9.70 15.61 3.95
C ALA A 258 -11.24 15.49 3.94
N ARG A 259 -11.88 15.53 5.11
CA ARG A 259 -13.35 15.56 5.21
C ARG A 259 -13.94 16.84 4.65
N GLU A 260 -13.32 17.99 4.90
CA GLU A 260 -13.71 19.28 4.29
C GLU A 260 -13.57 19.28 2.77
N ALA A 261 -12.59 18.56 2.22
CA ALA A 261 -12.45 18.36 0.77
C ALA A 261 -13.50 17.39 0.17
N GLY A 262 -14.35 16.78 1.00
CA GLY A 262 -15.45 15.89 0.59
C GLY A 262 -15.12 14.41 0.59
N LEU A 263 -13.99 13.97 1.13
CA LEU A 263 -13.69 12.54 1.28
C LEU A 263 -14.54 11.90 2.38
N HIS A 264 -15.25 10.83 2.04
CA HIS A 264 -16.12 10.12 2.99
C HIS A 264 -15.34 9.13 3.87
N TYR A 265 -14.25 8.55 3.35
CA TYR A 265 -13.49 7.51 4.05
C TYR A 265 -12.07 7.99 4.30
N VAL A 266 -11.87 8.48 5.51
CA VAL A 266 -10.60 9.05 5.98
C VAL A 266 -10.15 8.31 7.22
N TYR A 267 -8.97 7.70 7.14
CA TYR A 267 -8.39 6.88 8.21
C TYR A 267 -7.06 7.45 8.69
N ALA A 268 -6.81 7.35 9.99
CA ALA A 268 -5.52 7.66 10.58
C ALA A 268 -4.85 6.39 11.13
N GLY A 269 -3.57 6.19 10.85
CA GLY A 269 -2.87 4.95 11.16
C GLY A 269 -1.49 5.11 11.78
N ASN A 270 -0.86 3.97 12.11
CA ASN A 270 0.43 3.79 12.75
C ASN A 270 0.50 4.22 14.23
N ILE A 271 -0.56 4.71 14.83
CA ILE A 271 -0.67 5.08 16.25
C ILE A 271 -1.99 4.59 16.86
N PRO A 272 -2.16 3.26 17.02
CA PRO A 272 -3.43 2.65 17.40
C PRO A 272 -4.03 3.24 18.66
N GLY A 273 -5.36 3.50 18.64
CA GLY A 273 -6.12 3.99 19.79
C GLY A 273 -5.84 5.44 20.20
N ARG A 274 -5.05 6.20 19.40
CA ARG A 274 -4.66 7.58 19.72
C ARG A 274 -5.33 8.63 18.82
N VAL A 275 -6.14 8.20 17.86
CA VAL A 275 -6.74 9.06 16.84
C VAL A 275 -8.28 9.05 16.87
N GLY A 276 -8.85 8.64 18.00
CA GLY A 276 -10.30 8.58 18.17
C GLY A 276 -10.96 7.57 17.24
N ASP A 277 -11.99 7.99 16.52
CA ASP A 277 -12.79 7.18 15.60
C ASP A 277 -12.21 7.07 14.18
N LEU A 278 -11.02 7.59 13.95
CA LEU A 278 -10.37 7.59 12.62
C LEU A 278 -9.81 6.22 12.21
N GLU A 279 -9.94 5.19 13.05
CA GLU A 279 -9.64 3.80 12.69
C GLU A 279 -10.88 3.05 12.18
N ASP A 280 -12.10 3.59 12.44
CA ASP A 280 -13.37 2.93 12.17
C ASP A 280 -13.91 3.22 10.77
N THR A 281 -14.56 2.22 10.15
CA THR A 281 -15.37 2.45 8.96
C THR A 281 -16.79 2.84 9.37
N ARG A 282 -17.23 4.01 8.93
CA ARG A 282 -18.58 4.52 9.17
C ARG A 282 -19.38 4.62 7.89
N CYS A 283 -20.70 4.50 8.01
CA CYS A 283 -21.59 4.75 6.90
C CYS A 283 -21.53 6.23 6.50
N HIS A 284 -21.28 6.51 5.23
CA HIS A 284 -21.20 7.88 4.73
C HIS A 284 -22.55 8.60 4.70
N HIS A 285 -23.68 7.88 4.88
CA HIS A 285 -25.01 8.46 4.90
C HIS A 285 -25.53 8.70 6.32
N CYS A 286 -25.49 7.68 7.21
CA CYS A 286 -26.07 7.79 8.55
C CYS A 286 -25.03 7.83 9.69
N ALA A 287 -23.74 7.82 9.38
CA ALA A 287 -22.61 7.84 10.31
C ALA A 287 -22.51 6.62 11.27
N ALA A 288 -23.37 5.60 11.13
CA ALA A 288 -23.29 4.39 11.92
C ALA A 288 -21.91 3.72 11.80
N VAL A 289 -21.35 3.22 12.90
CA VAL A 289 -20.12 2.42 12.90
C VAL A 289 -20.42 1.07 12.27
N LEU A 290 -19.70 0.74 11.20
CA LEU A 290 -19.86 -0.50 10.43
C LEU A 290 -18.76 -1.49 10.71
N ILE A 291 -17.51 -0.99 10.87
CA ILE A 291 -16.36 -1.80 11.24
C ILE A 291 -15.58 -1.02 12.28
N GLU A 292 -15.50 -1.56 13.49
CA GLU A 292 -14.71 -0.99 14.57
C GLU A 292 -13.31 -1.61 14.57
N ARG A 293 -12.27 -0.77 14.67
CA ARG A 293 -10.87 -1.21 14.64
C ARG A 293 -10.07 -0.68 15.83
N TYR A 294 -9.03 -1.42 16.14
CA TYR A 294 -7.92 -0.97 16.96
C TYR A 294 -6.62 -1.38 16.28
N GLY A 295 -5.97 -0.44 15.62
CA GLY A 295 -4.84 -0.73 14.73
C GLY A 295 -5.24 -1.66 13.60
N TYR A 296 -4.67 -2.86 13.60
CA TYR A 296 -4.96 -3.87 12.55
C TYR A 296 -5.98 -4.92 12.99
N LEU A 297 -6.62 -4.77 14.13
CA LEU A 297 -7.57 -5.72 14.68
C LEU A 297 -9.00 -5.23 14.49
N ILE A 298 -9.85 -6.10 13.97
CA ILE A 298 -11.29 -5.89 13.90
C ILE A 298 -11.91 -6.22 15.28
N ARG A 299 -12.64 -5.26 15.84
CA ARG A 299 -13.40 -5.43 17.09
C ARG A 299 -14.87 -5.73 16.84
N SER A 300 -15.42 -5.14 15.79
CA SER A 300 -16.81 -5.34 15.40
C SER A 300 -16.95 -5.23 13.89
N TYR A 301 -17.83 -6.04 13.31
CA TYR A 301 -18.16 -6.03 11.89
C TYR A 301 -19.65 -6.13 11.71
N ARG A 302 -20.28 -5.11 11.10
CA ARG A 302 -21.73 -4.97 10.97
C ARG A 302 -22.25 -4.88 9.53
N LEU A 303 -21.37 -4.79 8.53
CA LEU A 303 -21.81 -4.79 7.14
C LEU A 303 -22.63 -6.05 6.83
N THR A 304 -23.69 -5.86 6.03
CA THR A 304 -24.44 -6.99 5.51
C THR A 304 -23.59 -7.79 4.50
N PRO A 305 -23.97 -9.03 4.17
CA PRO A 305 -23.29 -9.81 3.14
C PRO A 305 -23.23 -9.14 1.76
N SER A 306 -24.14 -8.21 1.48
CA SER A 306 -24.15 -7.40 0.25
C SER A 306 -23.30 -6.14 0.34
N GLY A 307 -22.60 -5.88 1.47
CA GLY A 307 -21.78 -4.69 1.67
C GLY A 307 -22.61 -3.42 1.91
N THR A 308 -23.80 -3.54 2.51
CA THR A 308 -24.66 -2.40 2.85
C THR A 308 -24.67 -2.11 4.33
N CYS A 309 -24.96 -0.86 4.68
CA CYS A 309 -25.20 -0.46 6.06
C CYS A 309 -26.47 -1.13 6.61
N PRO A 310 -26.44 -1.84 7.75
CA PRO A 310 -27.63 -2.50 8.31
C PRO A 310 -28.68 -1.51 8.83
N ASP A 311 -28.28 -0.26 9.14
CA ASP A 311 -29.17 0.72 9.78
C ASP A 311 -29.95 1.54 8.73
N CYS A 312 -29.40 1.81 7.54
CA CYS A 312 -30.02 2.66 6.53
C CYS A 312 -30.04 2.07 5.10
N GLY A 313 -29.48 0.87 4.89
CA GLY A 313 -29.44 0.21 3.59
C GLY A 313 -28.46 0.77 2.57
N THR A 314 -27.72 1.84 2.89
CA THR A 314 -26.77 2.48 1.97
C THR A 314 -25.66 1.49 1.60
N ALA A 315 -25.40 1.34 0.29
CA ALA A 315 -24.26 0.55 -0.20
C ALA A 315 -22.92 1.22 0.14
N ILE A 316 -22.02 0.45 0.73
CA ILE A 316 -20.69 0.93 1.11
C ILE A 316 -19.69 0.48 0.05
N PRO A 317 -19.04 1.42 -0.65
CA PRO A 317 -18.03 1.07 -1.66
C PRO A 317 -16.88 0.25 -1.06
N GLY A 318 -16.57 -0.88 -1.68
CA GLY A 318 -15.53 -1.81 -1.19
C GLY A 318 -15.53 -3.15 -1.93
N ARG A 319 -14.66 -4.03 -1.47
CA ARG A 319 -14.60 -5.46 -1.86
C ARG A 319 -14.89 -6.29 -0.61
N TRP A 320 -16.16 -6.52 -0.36
CA TRP A 320 -16.64 -7.19 0.84
C TRP A 320 -16.76 -8.69 0.62
N SER A 321 -16.50 -9.50 1.65
CA SER A 321 -16.81 -10.92 1.65
C SER A 321 -18.32 -11.15 1.82
N VAL A 322 -18.85 -12.20 1.21
CA VAL A 322 -20.27 -12.60 1.40
C VAL A 322 -20.56 -12.91 2.87
N ALA A 323 -19.57 -13.45 3.58
CA ALA A 323 -19.59 -13.59 5.03
C ALA A 323 -18.28 -13.03 5.58
N PHE A 324 -18.32 -12.44 6.78
CA PHE A 324 -17.10 -12.01 7.45
C PHE A 324 -16.22 -13.24 7.72
N ASP A 325 -15.07 -13.30 7.08
CA ASP A 325 -14.10 -14.39 7.16
C ASP A 325 -12.80 -13.97 7.91
N GLY A 326 -12.80 -12.77 8.46
CA GLY A 326 -11.72 -12.25 9.30
C GLY A 326 -11.83 -12.72 10.76
N GLN A 327 -10.81 -12.37 11.56
CA GLN A 327 -10.82 -12.64 13.00
C GLN A 327 -11.30 -11.39 13.76
N ILE A 328 -12.28 -11.57 14.64
CA ILE A 328 -12.66 -10.56 15.64
C ILE A 328 -11.78 -10.78 16.85
N ALA A 329 -11.05 -9.72 17.28
CA ALA A 329 -10.22 -9.81 18.47
C ALA A 329 -11.07 -10.01 19.71
N ALA A 330 -10.87 -11.13 20.40
CA ALA A 330 -11.58 -11.45 21.65
C ALA A 330 -11.10 -10.65 22.86
N THR A 331 -9.89 -10.05 22.79
CA THR A 331 -9.24 -9.31 23.87
C THR A 331 -8.48 -8.10 23.35
N PRO A 332 -8.34 -7.01 24.13
CA PRO A 332 -7.47 -5.90 23.76
C PRO A 332 -6.04 -6.40 23.57
N PHE A 333 -5.46 -6.10 22.42
CA PHE A 333 -4.06 -6.39 22.14
C PHE A 333 -3.18 -5.56 23.10
N LEU A 334 -2.48 -6.22 24.00
CA LEU A 334 -1.32 -5.62 24.66
C LEU A 334 -0.21 -5.58 23.61
N PRO A 335 0.40 -4.40 23.32
CA PRO A 335 1.50 -4.31 22.37
C PRO A 335 2.61 -5.24 22.85
N GLY A 336 2.72 -6.39 22.18
CA GLY A 336 3.78 -7.34 22.42
C GLY A 336 5.11 -6.70 22.07
N THR A 337 6.04 -6.73 23.01
CA THR A 337 7.44 -6.40 22.79
C THR A 337 7.91 -7.06 21.49
N ARG A 338 8.40 -6.25 20.54
CA ARG A 338 9.13 -6.74 19.38
C ARG A 338 10.20 -7.72 19.87
N ARG A 339 10.02 -9.00 19.65
CA ARG A 339 11.13 -9.95 19.80
C ARG A 339 12.05 -9.70 18.62
N LEU A 340 13.06 -8.86 18.82
CA LEU A 340 14.23 -8.85 17.97
C LEU A 340 14.83 -10.25 18.04
N ARG A 341 14.76 -11.01 16.95
CA ARG A 341 15.63 -12.16 16.78
C ARG A 341 17.00 -11.57 16.43
N THR A 342 17.90 -11.62 17.39
CA THR A 342 19.33 -11.54 17.14
C THR A 342 19.69 -12.79 16.33
N VAL A 343 20.23 -12.60 15.13
CA VAL A 343 20.89 -13.61 14.34
C VAL A 343 22.38 -13.48 14.59
#